data_67c9dc949d5ead4a97437e6f44184515
#
_entry.id   67c9dc949d5ead4a97437e6f44184515
#
_cell.length_a   1.000
_cell.length_b   1.000
_cell.length_c   1.000
_cell.angle_alpha   90.00
_cell.angle_beta   90.00
_cell.angle_gamma   90.00
#
_symmetry.space_group_name_H-M   'P 1'
#
loop_
_entity.id
_entity.type
_entity.pdbx_description
1 polymer ?
#
loop_
_entity_poly.entity_id
_entity_poly.type
_entity_poly.pdbx_seq_one_letter_code
_entity_poly.pdbx_strand_id
1 'polypeptide(L)'
;MRTRTEERTIGRVGYLTTTRAVRFHHSPGRPSARGTSNVVHMSIPTPDPQSAPSVTDDLVTANQQYADGFTDPGMDARPVRSVAVVACMDARLDLHRALGLKLGDCHTIRNAGGVVTDDVIRSLTISQRALGTRSVVLIHHTNCGLLNLTEDFRHELELEVGQRPSWAVESFKDLDQDVRQSVERVRTSPFLLHRDDVRGFVFDVTTGLLREIDPA
;
A
#
# COMPACT_ATOMS: atom_id res chain seq x y z
N MET A 1 20.28 -14.84 55.97
CA MET A 1 19.71 -15.22 54.69
C MET A 1 19.83 -14.00 53.78
N ARG A 2 20.83 -13.98 52.90
CA ARG A 2 21.15 -12.81 52.03
C ARG A 2 20.60 -13.09 50.64
N THR A 3 19.68 -12.27 50.16
CA THR A 3 19.18 -12.28 48.80
C THR A 3 20.09 -11.40 47.93
N ARG A 4 20.65 -11.99 46.90
CA ARG A 4 21.53 -11.36 45.89
C ARG A 4 20.69 -10.92 44.73
N THR A 5 20.66 -9.62 44.46
CA THR A 5 20.04 -9.03 43.25
C THR A 5 21.07 -9.05 42.11
N GLU A 6 20.78 -9.74 41.00
CA GLU A 6 21.60 -9.69 39.80
C GLU A 6 21.07 -8.59 38.86
N GLU A 7 21.86 -7.56 38.63
CA GLU A 7 21.68 -6.60 37.56
C GLU A 7 22.20 -7.18 36.24
N ARG A 8 21.33 -7.32 35.24
CA ARG A 8 21.74 -7.65 33.86
C ARG A 8 21.97 -6.39 33.09
N THR A 9 23.23 -6.12 32.78
CA THR A 9 23.64 -5.09 31.82
C THR A 9 23.43 -5.59 30.40
N ILE A 10 22.60 -4.89 29.62
CA ILE A 10 22.40 -5.17 28.16
C ILE A 10 23.56 -4.53 27.40
N GLY A 11 24.42 -5.36 26.82
CA GLY A 11 25.52 -4.93 25.97
C GLY A 11 25.04 -4.49 24.58
N ARG A 12 25.58 -3.37 24.10
CA ARG A 12 25.45 -2.88 22.73
C ARG A 12 26.05 -3.88 21.74
N VAL A 13 25.27 -4.36 20.79
CA VAL A 13 25.73 -5.17 19.66
C VAL A 13 26.21 -4.20 18.57
N GLY A 14 27.54 -4.15 18.37
CA GLY A 14 28.13 -3.42 17.25
C GLY A 14 28.11 -4.27 15.98
N TYR A 15 27.56 -3.76 14.90
CA TYR A 15 27.65 -4.38 13.57
C TYR A 15 28.96 -3.94 12.88
N LEU A 16 29.81 -4.93 12.60
CA LEU A 16 31.01 -4.78 11.75
C LEU A 16 30.56 -4.95 10.28
N THR A 17 30.59 -3.86 9.53
CA THR A 17 30.43 -3.89 8.07
C THR A 17 31.76 -4.18 7.41
N THR A 18 31.88 -5.37 6.79
CA THR A 18 33.04 -5.72 5.98
C THR A 18 32.72 -5.43 4.51
N THR A 19 33.23 -4.33 3.98
CA THR A 19 33.12 -3.99 2.57
C THR A 19 34.17 -4.77 1.77
N ARG A 20 33.74 -5.74 0.97
CA ARG A 20 34.62 -6.48 0.05
C ARG A 20 34.51 -5.85 -1.33
N ALA A 21 35.53 -5.11 -1.74
CA ALA A 21 35.63 -4.57 -3.08
C ALA A 21 35.92 -5.70 -4.09
N VAL A 22 35.03 -5.91 -5.04
CA VAL A 22 35.23 -6.81 -6.20
C VAL A 22 35.79 -5.94 -7.33
N ARG A 23 37.07 -6.21 -7.71
CA ARG A 23 37.69 -5.61 -8.90
C ARG A 23 37.25 -6.41 -10.15
N PHE A 24 36.56 -5.75 -11.05
CA PHE A 24 36.34 -6.28 -12.40
C PHE A 24 37.46 -5.87 -13.34
N HIS A 25 38.13 -6.85 -13.96
CA HIS A 25 39.08 -6.64 -15.04
C HIS A 25 38.33 -6.36 -16.35
N HIS A 26 38.60 -5.21 -16.94
CA HIS A 26 38.13 -4.85 -18.28
C HIS A 26 39.06 -5.46 -19.35
N SER A 27 38.50 -6.19 -20.30
CA SER A 27 39.09 -6.47 -21.60
C SER A 27 38.44 -5.59 -22.67
N PRO A 28 39.19 -4.98 -23.60
CA PRO A 28 38.60 -4.07 -24.58
C PRO A 28 38.13 -4.81 -25.82
N GLY A 29 36.87 -4.67 -26.18
CA GLY A 29 36.24 -5.21 -27.39
C GLY A 29 35.25 -4.24 -28.03
N ARG A 30 35.65 -3.64 -29.11
CA ARG A 30 35.00 -2.96 -30.27
C ARG A 30 33.60 -2.35 -30.16
N PRO A 31 33.36 -1.17 -30.78
CA PRO A 31 32.12 -0.41 -30.71
C PRO A 31 31.10 -0.88 -31.76
N SER A 32 29.84 -1.03 -31.36
CA SER A 32 28.68 -1.19 -32.24
C SER A 32 27.58 -0.23 -31.80
N ALA A 33 27.11 0.48 -32.81
CA ALA A 33 25.96 1.33 -33.00
C ALA A 33 25.01 1.70 -31.84
N ARG A 34 24.78 2.99 -31.75
CA ARG A 34 23.89 3.78 -30.92
C ARG A 34 22.42 3.34 -30.99
N GLY A 35 21.88 2.97 -29.86
CA GLY A 35 20.48 3.07 -29.53
C GLY A 35 20.38 3.80 -28.21
N THR A 36 19.92 5.06 -28.23
CA THR A 36 19.70 5.86 -27.01
C THR A 36 18.39 5.45 -26.38
N SER A 37 18.41 4.47 -25.47
CA SER A 37 17.34 4.27 -24.53
C SER A 37 17.56 5.21 -23.34
N ASN A 38 16.73 6.25 -23.23
CA ASN A 38 16.67 7.09 -22.03
C ASN A 38 16.04 6.27 -20.90
N VAL A 39 16.82 5.46 -20.22
CA VAL A 39 16.47 4.95 -18.91
C VAL A 39 16.61 6.11 -17.94
N VAL A 40 15.48 6.67 -17.51
CA VAL A 40 15.44 7.65 -16.42
C VAL A 40 15.80 6.89 -15.14
N HIS A 41 17.07 6.92 -14.80
CA HIS A 41 17.57 6.45 -13.51
C HIS A 41 17.06 7.44 -12.45
N MET A 42 15.93 7.12 -11.81
CA MET A 42 15.48 7.82 -10.61
C MET A 42 16.45 7.45 -9.47
N SER A 43 17.53 8.21 -9.35
CA SER A 43 18.36 8.16 -8.15
C SER A 43 17.55 8.70 -6.99
N ILE A 44 17.13 7.85 -6.08
CA ILE A 44 16.57 8.27 -4.78
C ILE A 44 17.75 8.87 -3.99
N PRO A 45 17.71 10.15 -3.63
CA PRO A 45 18.77 10.73 -2.80
C PRO A 45 18.75 10.01 -1.45
N THR A 46 19.88 9.42 -1.06
CA THR A 46 20.07 8.91 0.30
C THR A 46 20.09 10.11 1.26
N PRO A 47 19.20 10.19 2.27
CA PRO A 47 19.26 11.26 3.25
C PRO A 47 20.55 11.16 4.07
N ASP A 48 21.20 12.31 4.30
CA ASP A 48 22.28 12.45 5.27
C ASP A 48 21.70 12.16 6.69
N PRO A 49 22.25 11.17 7.44
CA PRO A 49 21.68 10.75 8.73
C PRO A 49 21.79 11.78 9.86
N GLN A 50 22.35 12.97 9.66
CA GLN A 50 22.75 13.83 10.78
C GLN A 50 22.15 15.25 10.84
N SER A 51 21.22 15.68 9.97
CA SER A 51 20.86 17.11 9.97
C SER A 51 19.43 17.55 9.68
N ALA A 52 18.48 16.63 9.48
CA ALA A 52 17.07 17.05 9.34
C ALA A 52 16.18 16.28 10.32
N PRO A 53 15.19 16.93 10.95
CA PRO A 53 14.19 16.23 11.72
C PRO A 53 13.54 15.17 10.81
N SER A 54 13.35 13.96 11.35
CA SER A 54 12.73 12.86 10.63
C SER A 54 11.29 13.25 10.30
N VAL A 55 10.83 12.98 9.08
CA VAL A 55 9.40 13.10 8.73
C VAL A 55 8.50 12.40 9.76
N THR A 56 9.00 11.30 10.35
CA THR A 56 8.30 10.58 11.41
C THR A 56 8.13 11.43 12.67
N ASP A 57 9.12 12.25 13.05
CA ASP A 57 9.04 13.13 14.22
C ASP A 57 7.99 14.22 14.01
N ASP A 58 7.89 14.76 12.79
CA ASP A 58 6.85 15.73 12.42
C ASP A 58 5.45 15.09 12.53
N LEU A 59 5.30 13.84 12.06
CA LEU A 59 4.03 13.12 12.17
C LEU A 59 3.65 12.81 13.63
N VAL A 60 4.61 12.46 14.48
CA VAL A 60 4.38 12.26 15.92
C VAL A 60 3.96 13.56 16.59
N THR A 61 4.58 14.69 16.24
CA THR A 61 4.22 16.01 16.75
C THR A 61 2.79 16.40 16.32
N ALA A 62 2.44 16.16 15.05
CA ALA A 62 1.08 16.39 14.55
C ALA A 62 0.05 15.50 15.27
N ASN A 63 0.41 14.25 15.61
CA ASN A 63 -0.46 13.35 16.38
C ASN A 63 -0.73 13.89 17.80
N GLN A 64 0.26 14.49 18.45
CA GLN A 64 0.03 15.11 19.77
C GLN A 64 -1.01 16.21 19.68
N GLN A 65 -0.93 17.09 18.68
CA GLN A 65 -1.93 18.15 18.45
C GLN A 65 -3.32 17.57 18.16
N TYR A 66 -3.39 16.49 17.41
CA TYR A 66 -4.65 15.77 17.15
C TYR A 66 -5.23 15.20 18.45
N ALA A 67 -4.39 14.57 19.29
CA ALA A 67 -4.81 13.96 20.55
C ALA A 67 -5.35 15.00 21.55
N ASP A 68 -4.76 16.20 21.60
CA ASP A 68 -5.20 17.30 22.47
C ASP A 68 -6.62 17.80 22.12
N GLY A 69 -7.01 17.64 20.83
CA GLY A 69 -8.35 17.99 20.34
C GLY A 69 -9.31 16.80 20.18
N PHE A 70 -8.90 15.59 20.59
CA PHE A 70 -9.70 14.38 20.36
C PHE A 70 -10.93 14.30 21.28
N THR A 71 -12.12 14.29 20.69
CA THR A 71 -13.41 14.37 21.41
C THR A 71 -14.25 13.10 21.36
N ASP A 72 -13.79 12.05 20.67
CA ASP A 72 -14.55 10.83 20.39
C ASP A 72 -14.02 9.57 21.10
N PRO A 73 -13.77 9.61 22.43
CA PRO A 73 -13.32 8.45 23.16
C PRO A 73 -14.45 7.41 23.26
N GLY A 74 -14.15 6.15 22.94
CA GLY A 74 -15.11 5.05 23.05
C GLY A 74 -15.98 4.81 21.81
N MET A 75 -15.60 5.34 20.64
CA MET A 75 -16.21 4.99 19.37
C MET A 75 -16.13 3.48 19.12
N ASP A 76 -17.23 2.88 18.65
CA ASP A 76 -17.26 1.46 18.29
C ASP A 76 -16.34 1.18 17.09
N ALA A 77 -15.70 0.01 17.10
CA ALA A 77 -14.93 -0.47 15.96
C ALA A 77 -15.81 -0.83 14.74
N ARG A 78 -17.12 -1.00 14.95
CA ARG A 78 -18.09 -1.25 13.88
C ARG A 78 -18.40 0.03 13.14
N PRO A 79 -18.25 0.06 11.80
CA PRO A 79 -18.50 1.28 11.05
C PRO A 79 -20.00 1.61 11.01
N VAL A 80 -20.33 2.86 11.30
CA VAL A 80 -21.71 3.34 11.40
C VAL A 80 -22.50 3.10 10.11
N ARG A 81 -21.87 3.23 8.95
CA ARG A 81 -22.49 3.01 7.64
C ARG A 81 -22.44 1.57 7.16
N SER A 82 -21.89 0.64 7.94
CA SER A 82 -21.77 -0.77 7.58
C SER A 82 -21.09 -1.00 6.21
N VAL A 83 -20.16 -0.14 5.81
CA VAL A 83 -19.47 -0.20 4.52
C VAL A 83 -17.96 -0.36 4.70
N ALA A 84 -17.34 -1.13 3.81
CA ALA A 84 -15.90 -1.19 3.63
C ALA A 84 -15.52 -0.58 2.27
N VAL A 85 -14.52 0.31 2.27
CA VAL A 85 -13.96 0.94 1.07
C VAL A 85 -12.57 0.37 0.84
N VAL A 86 -12.34 -0.21 -0.34
CA VAL A 86 -11.03 -0.67 -0.80
C VAL A 86 -10.55 0.30 -1.89
N ALA A 87 -9.35 0.85 -1.75
CA ALA A 87 -8.85 1.82 -2.71
C ALA A 87 -7.32 1.77 -2.86
N CYS A 88 -6.82 2.42 -3.91
CA CYS A 88 -5.40 2.62 -4.09
C CYS A 88 -4.79 3.46 -2.94
N MET A 89 -3.52 3.14 -2.61
CA MET A 89 -2.72 3.89 -1.64
C MET A 89 -2.27 5.27 -2.15
N ASP A 90 -2.57 5.63 -3.39
CA ASP A 90 -2.15 6.87 -4.03
C ASP A 90 -2.49 8.10 -3.17
N ALA A 91 -1.49 8.94 -2.93
CA ALA A 91 -1.60 10.08 -2.02
C ALA A 91 -2.60 11.16 -2.48
N ARG A 92 -3.01 11.14 -3.76
CA ARG A 92 -4.01 12.06 -4.31
C ARG A 92 -5.45 11.69 -3.95
N LEU A 93 -5.68 10.49 -3.39
CA LEU A 93 -7.00 9.98 -3.02
C LEU A 93 -7.31 10.30 -1.54
N ASP A 94 -8.03 11.37 -1.30
CA ASP A 94 -8.64 11.66 0.00
C ASP A 94 -10.05 11.05 0.04
N LEU A 95 -10.13 9.80 0.42
CA LEU A 95 -11.39 9.02 0.38
C LEU A 95 -12.46 9.59 1.30
N HIS A 96 -12.07 10.09 2.48
CA HIS A 96 -13.05 10.65 3.42
C HIS A 96 -13.73 11.89 2.85
N ARG A 97 -12.96 12.81 2.28
CA ARG A 97 -13.53 14.01 1.66
C ARG A 97 -14.28 13.70 0.37
N ALA A 98 -13.70 12.82 -0.49
CA ALA A 98 -14.31 12.49 -1.77
C ALA A 98 -15.67 11.79 -1.63
N LEU A 99 -15.85 10.99 -0.56
CA LEU A 99 -17.09 10.25 -0.31
C LEU A 99 -17.99 10.88 0.77
N GLY A 100 -17.60 12.02 1.33
CA GLY A 100 -18.33 12.67 2.42
C GLY A 100 -18.40 11.83 3.70
N LEU A 101 -17.35 11.04 3.98
CA LEU A 101 -17.25 10.15 5.14
C LEU A 101 -16.62 10.88 6.33
N LYS A 102 -17.11 10.53 7.52
CA LYS A 102 -16.57 10.99 8.81
C LYS A 102 -15.80 9.87 9.49
N LEU A 103 -15.07 10.23 10.54
CA LEU A 103 -14.45 9.24 11.42
C LEU A 103 -15.51 8.25 11.94
N GLY A 104 -15.23 6.96 11.86
CA GLY A 104 -16.16 5.90 12.28
C GLY A 104 -17.20 5.48 11.24
N ASP A 105 -17.32 6.15 10.09
CA ASP A 105 -18.34 5.81 9.08
C ASP A 105 -18.08 4.52 8.32
N CYS A 106 -16.81 4.20 8.03
CA CYS A 106 -16.44 3.05 7.20
C CYS A 106 -15.13 2.39 7.64
N HIS A 107 -14.92 1.14 7.21
CA HIS A 107 -13.58 0.57 7.16
C HIS A 107 -12.89 1.00 5.87
N THR A 108 -11.62 1.39 5.96
CA THR A 108 -10.81 1.76 4.79
C THR A 108 -9.63 0.81 4.64
N ILE A 109 -9.52 0.15 3.49
CA ILE A 109 -8.43 -0.74 3.12
C ILE A 109 -7.71 -0.11 1.93
N ARG A 110 -6.39 0.06 2.02
CA ARG A 110 -5.60 0.67 0.94
C ARG A 110 -4.37 -0.15 0.63
N ASN A 111 -4.15 -0.39 -0.66
CA ASN A 111 -2.95 -1.07 -1.16
C ASN A 111 -2.50 -0.49 -2.51
N ALA A 112 -1.41 -1.01 -3.07
CA ALA A 112 -0.99 -0.64 -4.42
C ALA A 112 -2.08 -1.04 -5.43
N GLY A 113 -2.58 -0.05 -6.20
CA GLY A 113 -3.62 -0.22 -7.22
C GLY A 113 -5.06 -0.26 -6.71
N GLY A 114 -5.30 -0.52 -5.44
CA GLY A 114 -6.65 -0.77 -4.91
C GLY A 114 -7.19 -2.15 -5.31
N VAL A 115 -6.33 -3.05 -5.79
CA VAL A 115 -6.70 -4.39 -6.26
C VAL A 115 -7.12 -5.32 -5.12
N VAL A 116 -8.04 -6.23 -5.41
CA VAL A 116 -8.51 -7.21 -4.42
C VAL A 116 -7.51 -8.37 -4.36
N THR A 117 -6.59 -8.32 -3.40
CA THR A 117 -5.63 -9.39 -3.09
C THR A 117 -6.19 -10.35 -2.04
N ASP A 118 -5.46 -11.42 -1.73
CA ASP A 118 -5.85 -12.35 -0.64
C ASP A 118 -5.93 -11.65 0.71
N ASP A 119 -5.06 -10.67 0.98
CA ASP A 119 -5.13 -9.87 2.21
C ASP A 119 -6.37 -8.94 2.24
N VAL A 120 -6.77 -8.40 1.10
CA VAL A 120 -8.04 -7.66 0.99
C VAL A 120 -9.23 -8.56 1.28
N ILE A 121 -9.26 -9.78 0.74
CA ILE A 121 -10.32 -10.77 1.05
C ILE A 121 -10.31 -11.11 2.55
N ARG A 122 -9.15 -11.36 3.16
CA ARG A 122 -9.00 -11.56 4.60
C ARG A 122 -9.57 -10.39 5.39
N SER A 123 -9.21 -9.18 5.03
CA SER A 123 -9.65 -7.95 5.70
C SER A 123 -11.16 -7.73 5.57
N LEU A 124 -11.72 -7.91 4.38
CA LEU A 124 -13.17 -7.85 4.14
C LEU A 124 -13.92 -8.94 4.90
N THR A 125 -13.36 -10.14 5.01
CA THR A 125 -13.94 -11.24 5.78
C THR A 125 -14.10 -10.87 7.25
N ILE A 126 -13.05 -10.30 7.86
CA ILE A 126 -13.07 -9.82 9.26
C ILE A 126 -14.06 -8.66 9.39
N SER A 127 -14.02 -7.70 8.46
CA SER A 127 -14.91 -6.56 8.40
C SER A 127 -16.39 -6.96 8.42
N GLN A 128 -16.76 -7.97 7.63
CA GLN A 128 -18.15 -8.46 7.58
C GLN A 128 -18.52 -9.34 8.77
N ARG A 129 -17.70 -10.36 9.06
CA ARG A 129 -18.06 -11.41 10.03
C ARG A 129 -17.93 -10.97 11.48
N ALA A 130 -16.92 -10.14 11.79
CA ALA A 130 -16.66 -9.67 13.15
C ALA A 130 -17.19 -8.26 13.42
N LEU A 131 -17.22 -7.39 12.40
CA LEU A 131 -17.46 -5.96 12.56
C LEU A 131 -18.70 -5.46 11.80
N GLY A 132 -19.44 -6.35 11.13
CA GLY A 132 -20.81 -6.09 10.66
C GLY A 132 -20.95 -5.25 9.40
N THR A 133 -19.91 -5.10 8.58
CA THR A 133 -20.06 -4.46 7.26
C THR A 133 -20.89 -5.31 6.32
N ARG A 134 -21.57 -4.66 5.39
CA ARG A 134 -22.45 -5.30 4.40
C ARG A 134 -22.15 -4.90 2.98
N SER A 135 -21.81 -3.62 2.78
CA SER A 135 -21.52 -3.06 1.46
C SER A 135 -19.99 -2.98 1.24
N VAL A 136 -19.57 -3.18 0.00
CA VAL A 136 -18.17 -3.04 -0.42
C VAL A 136 -18.08 -2.06 -1.60
N VAL A 137 -17.25 -1.04 -1.44
CA VAL A 137 -16.95 -0.06 -2.48
C VAL A 137 -15.48 -0.23 -2.90
N LEU A 138 -15.25 -0.50 -4.17
CA LEU A 138 -13.91 -0.67 -4.75
C LEU A 138 -13.58 0.55 -5.60
N ILE A 139 -12.44 1.20 -5.34
CA ILE A 139 -12.07 2.44 -6.02
C ILE A 139 -10.67 2.31 -6.60
N HIS A 140 -10.59 2.23 -7.92
CA HIS A 140 -9.38 2.43 -8.69
C HIS A 140 -9.31 3.89 -9.16
N HIS A 141 -8.22 4.32 -9.83
CA HIS A 141 -8.13 5.71 -10.24
C HIS A 141 -7.35 5.88 -11.54
N THR A 142 -7.60 6.97 -12.26
CA THR A 142 -6.83 7.35 -13.44
C THR A 142 -5.37 7.65 -13.10
N ASN A 143 -4.45 7.43 -14.03
CA ASN A 143 -3.00 7.63 -13.85
C ASN A 143 -2.42 6.85 -12.64
N CYS A 144 -2.89 5.63 -12.40
CA CYS A 144 -2.32 4.74 -11.41
C CYS A 144 -0.94 4.25 -11.85
N GLY A 145 0.01 4.19 -10.91
CA GLY A 145 1.35 3.67 -11.18
C GLY A 145 1.37 2.22 -11.67
N LEU A 146 0.40 1.40 -11.28
CA LEU A 146 0.30 0.01 -11.70
C LEU A 146 -0.01 -0.18 -13.19
N LEU A 147 -0.53 0.83 -13.88
CA LEU A 147 -0.70 0.82 -15.33
C LEU A 147 0.64 0.71 -16.08
N ASN A 148 1.73 1.17 -15.47
CA ASN A 148 3.06 1.23 -16.07
C ASN A 148 4.03 0.16 -15.55
N LEU A 149 3.66 -0.60 -14.52
CA LEU A 149 4.46 -1.71 -14.02
C LEU A 149 4.19 -3.00 -14.82
N THR A 150 5.23 -3.83 -14.92
CA THR A 150 5.16 -5.15 -15.56
C THR A 150 5.74 -6.20 -14.61
N GLU A 151 5.65 -7.47 -14.97
CA GLU A 151 6.31 -8.56 -14.23
C GLU A 151 7.86 -8.43 -14.24
N ASP A 152 8.43 -7.63 -15.14
CA ASP A 152 9.87 -7.34 -15.14
C ASP A 152 10.32 -6.67 -13.84
N PHE A 153 9.45 -5.86 -13.22
CA PHE A 153 9.71 -5.27 -11.90
C PHE A 153 10.07 -6.32 -10.84
N ARG A 154 9.36 -7.47 -10.83
CA ARG A 154 9.69 -8.56 -9.90
C ARG A 154 11.02 -9.23 -10.21
N HIS A 155 11.34 -9.33 -11.49
CA HIS A 155 12.62 -9.90 -11.92
C HIS A 155 13.80 -8.97 -11.58
N GLU A 156 13.64 -7.67 -11.82
CA GLU A 156 14.63 -6.68 -11.43
C GLU A 156 14.87 -6.68 -9.92
N LEU A 157 13.79 -6.73 -9.13
CA LEU A 157 13.88 -6.80 -7.68
C LEU A 157 14.55 -8.12 -7.21
N GLU A 158 14.26 -9.26 -7.86
CA GLU A 158 14.94 -10.53 -7.58
C GLU A 158 16.45 -10.43 -7.82
N LEU A 159 16.86 -9.78 -8.92
CA LEU A 159 18.27 -9.57 -9.23
C LEU A 159 18.96 -8.65 -8.22
N GLU A 160 18.26 -7.62 -7.74
CA GLU A 160 18.80 -6.66 -6.77
C GLU A 160 18.99 -7.27 -5.39
N VAL A 161 17.97 -7.99 -4.88
CA VAL A 161 17.97 -8.48 -3.49
C VAL A 161 18.34 -9.96 -3.35
N GLY A 162 18.50 -10.69 -4.44
CA GLY A 162 18.84 -12.11 -4.45
C GLY A 162 17.69 -13.05 -4.04
N GLN A 163 16.46 -12.54 -3.97
CA GLN A 163 15.28 -13.32 -3.58
C GLN A 163 14.07 -12.89 -4.41
N ARG A 164 13.41 -13.87 -5.04
CA ARG A 164 12.18 -13.60 -5.78
C ARG A 164 11.02 -13.32 -4.85
N PRO A 165 10.29 -12.19 -5.05
CA PRO A 165 9.07 -11.91 -4.30
C PRO A 165 8.01 -13.00 -4.52
N SER A 166 7.36 -13.43 -3.43
CA SER A 166 6.26 -14.42 -3.49
C SER A 166 4.93 -13.82 -3.95
N TRP A 167 4.79 -12.49 -3.86
CA TRP A 167 3.59 -11.75 -4.26
C TRP A 167 3.64 -11.35 -5.75
N ALA A 168 2.48 -11.23 -6.38
CA ALA A 168 2.31 -10.68 -7.72
C ALA A 168 2.31 -9.15 -7.69
N VAL A 169 2.75 -8.51 -8.79
CA VAL A 169 2.69 -7.03 -8.92
C VAL A 169 1.23 -6.57 -8.98
N GLU A 170 0.35 -7.42 -9.49
CA GLU A 170 -1.08 -7.11 -9.74
C GLU A 170 -1.23 -5.88 -10.65
N SER A 171 -0.32 -5.75 -11.64
CA SER A 171 -0.38 -4.71 -12.65
C SER A 171 -1.50 -4.98 -13.64
N PHE A 172 -2.08 -3.92 -14.17
CA PHE A 172 -3.17 -4.01 -15.15
C PHE A 172 -2.95 -3.03 -16.31
N LYS A 173 -3.54 -3.34 -17.47
CA LYS A 173 -3.47 -2.47 -18.67
C LYS A 173 -4.80 -1.77 -18.96
N ASP A 174 -5.90 -2.39 -18.57
CA ASP A 174 -7.25 -1.86 -18.72
C ASP A 174 -7.84 -1.63 -17.33
N LEU A 175 -8.03 -0.36 -16.99
CA LEU A 175 -8.50 0.08 -15.68
C LEU A 175 -9.93 -0.38 -15.40
N ASP A 176 -10.82 -0.32 -16.39
CA ASP A 176 -12.23 -0.71 -16.24
C ASP A 176 -12.35 -2.23 -16.08
N GLN A 177 -11.55 -2.98 -16.84
CA GLN A 177 -11.51 -4.43 -16.73
C GLN A 177 -11.00 -4.86 -15.35
N ASP A 178 -9.98 -4.19 -14.83
CA ASP A 178 -9.41 -4.51 -13.51
C ASP A 178 -10.41 -4.23 -12.37
N VAL A 179 -11.18 -3.14 -12.47
CA VAL A 179 -12.30 -2.90 -11.53
C VAL A 179 -13.34 -4.02 -11.61
N ARG A 180 -13.73 -4.49 -12.81
CA ARG A 180 -14.68 -5.62 -12.96
C ARG A 180 -14.14 -6.90 -12.33
N GLN A 181 -12.86 -7.22 -12.56
CA GLN A 181 -12.21 -8.38 -11.98
C GLN A 181 -12.18 -8.30 -10.44
N SER A 182 -11.89 -7.12 -9.89
CA SER A 182 -11.91 -6.87 -8.46
C SER A 182 -13.32 -7.05 -7.86
N VAL A 183 -14.36 -6.54 -8.52
CA VAL A 183 -15.77 -6.75 -8.12
C VAL A 183 -16.11 -8.23 -8.13
N GLU A 184 -15.78 -8.94 -9.22
CA GLU A 184 -16.07 -10.36 -9.38
C GLU A 184 -15.34 -11.20 -8.32
N ARG A 185 -14.09 -10.89 -8.01
CA ARG A 185 -13.32 -11.58 -6.96
C ARG A 185 -13.97 -11.46 -5.58
N VAL A 186 -14.58 -10.32 -5.26
CA VAL A 186 -15.35 -10.15 -4.03
C VAL A 186 -16.66 -10.95 -4.09
N ARG A 187 -17.40 -10.84 -5.19
CA ARG A 187 -18.72 -11.50 -5.36
C ARG A 187 -18.64 -13.02 -5.34
N THR A 188 -17.56 -13.60 -5.86
CA THR A 188 -17.35 -15.05 -5.93
C THR A 188 -16.64 -15.62 -4.71
N SER A 189 -16.11 -14.79 -3.81
CA SER A 189 -15.37 -15.27 -2.64
C SER A 189 -16.27 -16.04 -1.67
N PRO A 190 -15.93 -17.31 -1.35
CA PRO A 190 -16.72 -18.11 -0.41
C PRO A 190 -16.59 -17.65 1.05
N PHE A 191 -15.61 -16.79 1.34
CA PHE A 191 -15.34 -16.33 2.70
C PHE A 191 -16.23 -15.16 3.12
N LEU A 192 -16.78 -14.42 2.16
CA LEU A 192 -17.61 -13.25 2.38
C LEU A 192 -19.09 -13.61 2.56
N LEU A 193 -19.75 -12.96 3.53
CA LEU A 193 -21.17 -13.17 3.83
C LEU A 193 -22.07 -12.34 2.90
N HIS A 194 -21.72 -11.07 2.72
CA HIS A 194 -22.49 -10.09 1.95
C HIS A 194 -21.76 -9.79 0.67
N ARG A 195 -22.33 -10.20 -0.48
CA ARG A 195 -21.70 -10.15 -1.80
C ARG A 195 -22.57 -9.48 -2.88
N ASP A 196 -23.75 -9.06 -2.49
CA ASP A 196 -24.81 -8.50 -3.36
C ASP A 196 -24.62 -6.98 -3.54
N ASP A 197 -24.14 -6.27 -2.52
CA ASP A 197 -23.87 -4.85 -2.58
C ASP A 197 -22.35 -4.61 -2.68
N VAL A 198 -21.81 -4.94 -3.85
CA VAL A 198 -20.39 -4.74 -4.21
C VAL A 198 -20.34 -3.92 -5.48
N ARG A 199 -19.79 -2.71 -5.38
CA ARG A 199 -19.74 -1.74 -6.48
C ARG A 199 -18.31 -1.28 -6.74
N GLY A 200 -17.96 -1.13 -8.02
CA GLY A 200 -16.63 -0.73 -8.49
C GLY A 200 -16.65 0.63 -9.17
N PHE A 201 -15.63 1.45 -8.90
CA PHE A 201 -15.54 2.82 -9.40
C PHE A 201 -14.13 3.13 -9.88
N VAL A 202 -14.05 4.07 -10.82
CA VAL A 202 -12.83 4.77 -11.18
C VAL A 202 -12.91 6.22 -10.69
N PHE A 203 -11.96 6.61 -9.86
CA PHE A 203 -11.77 7.99 -9.43
C PHE A 203 -10.87 8.73 -10.45
N ASP A 204 -11.35 9.83 -10.98
CA ASP A 204 -10.53 10.68 -11.85
C ASP A 204 -9.71 11.65 -10.98
N VAL A 205 -8.39 11.48 -10.97
CA VAL A 205 -7.48 12.30 -10.15
C VAL A 205 -7.38 13.76 -10.62
N THR A 206 -7.92 14.08 -11.79
CA THR A 206 -7.92 15.46 -12.35
C THR A 206 -9.18 16.22 -11.95
N THR A 207 -10.33 15.54 -11.93
CA THR A 207 -11.64 16.16 -11.68
C THR A 207 -12.21 15.86 -10.30
N GLY A 208 -11.73 14.79 -9.64
CA GLY A 208 -12.28 14.29 -8.38
C GLY A 208 -13.60 13.53 -8.52
N LEU A 209 -14.04 13.24 -9.74
CA LEU A 209 -15.29 12.51 -9.99
C LEU A 209 -15.10 11.00 -9.89
N LEU A 210 -16.13 10.33 -9.38
CA LEU A 210 -16.27 8.88 -9.43
C LEU A 210 -17.15 8.48 -10.61
N ARG A 211 -16.65 7.55 -11.41
CA ARG A 211 -17.40 6.87 -12.45
C ARG A 211 -17.60 5.42 -12.07
N GLU A 212 -18.83 4.99 -11.98
CA GLU A 212 -19.16 3.59 -11.72
C GLU A 212 -18.82 2.73 -12.94
N ILE A 213 -18.35 1.52 -12.67
CA ILE A 213 -18.07 0.49 -13.67
C ILE A 213 -19.16 -0.58 -13.54
N ASP A 214 -19.98 -0.72 -14.57
CA ASP A 214 -20.98 -1.78 -14.60
C ASP A 214 -20.29 -3.14 -14.58
N PRO A 215 -20.73 -4.05 -13.71
CA PRO A 215 -20.29 -5.43 -13.76
C PRO A 215 -20.72 -6.05 -15.11
N ALA A 216 -19.82 -6.82 -15.72
CA ALA A 216 -20.10 -7.55 -16.96
C ALA A 216 -21.16 -8.62 -16.75
#